data_ab7ac0ad72ba303b93658a1cb85d655f
#
_entry.id   ab7ac0ad72ba303b93658a1cb85d655f
#
_cell.length_a   1.000
_cell.length_b   1.000
_cell.length_c   1.000
_cell.angle_alpha   90.00
_cell.angle_beta   90.00
_cell.angle_gamma   90.00
#
_symmetry.space_group_name_H-M   'P 1'
#
loop_
_entity.id
_entity.type
_entity.pdbx_description
1 polymer ?
#
loop_
_entity_poly.entity_id
_entity_poly.type
_entity_poly.pdbx_seq_one_letter_code
_entity_poly.pdbx_strand_id
1 'polypeptide(L)'
;VLSVNEKSNKLLDEAIRYIRLHKGTLSIDELKSHLGVNYKWLERNFSEAVGMTPKCYSSLQRFIHAYTVFRVQKDLVRITADSGYSDTNHFIKDFKKYTGQTPMQYLRTCNDTL
;
A
#
# COMPACT_ATOMS: atom_id res chain seq x y z
N VAL A 1 1.32 16.80 27.74
CA VAL A 1 2.14 16.64 26.54
C VAL A 1 2.28 15.17 26.19
N LEU A 2 2.67 14.35 27.17
CA LEU A 2 2.83 12.91 26.94
C LEU A 2 1.49 12.24 26.55
N SER A 3 0.38 12.64 27.22
CA SER A 3 -0.92 12.07 26.91
C SER A 3 -1.40 12.43 25.49
N VAL A 4 -1.09 13.65 25.01
CA VAL A 4 -1.40 14.05 23.64
C VAL A 4 -0.57 13.24 22.65
N ASN A 5 0.73 13.06 22.91
CA ASN A 5 1.60 12.26 22.06
C ASN A 5 1.19 10.79 22.06
N GLU A 6 0.79 10.26 23.22
CA GLU A 6 0.30 8.89 23.30
C GLU A 6 -0.96 8.70 22.48
N LYS A 7 -1.90 9.65 22.55
CA LYS A 7 -3.14 9.57 21.79
C LYS A 7 -2.87 9.64 20.29
N SER A 8 -1.99 10.55 19.85
CA SER A 8 -1.57 10.65 18.46
C SER A 8 -0.89 9.39 17.99
N ASN A 9 0.01 8.81 18.80
CA ASN A 9 0.71 7.58 18.48
C ASN A 9 -0.25 6.41 18.34
N LYS A 10 -1.26 6.32 19.21
CA LYS A 10 -2.28 5.27 19.12
C LYS A 10 -3.10 5.38 17.83
N LEU A 11 -3.45 6.62 17.44
CA LEU A 11 -4.18 6.85 16.20
C LEU A 11 -3.33 6.50 14.99
N LEU A 12 -2.04 6.85 15.00
CA LEU A 12 -1.12 6.51 13.91
C LEU A 12 -0.89 5.01 13.82
N ASP A 13 -0.71 4.34 14.95
CA ASP A 13 -0.59 2.88 14.98
C ASP A 13 -1.84 2.22 14.41
N GLU A 14 -3.02 2.72 14.77
CA GLU A 14 -4.27 2.20 14.24
C GLU A 14 -4.41 2.47 12.73
N ALA A 15 -3.94 3.63 12.27
CA ALA A 15 -3.94 3.94 10.84
C ALA A 15 -3.10 2.92 10.06
N ILE A 16 -1.90 2.66 10.55
CA ILE A 16 -0.99 1.68 9.92
C ILE A 16 -1.61 0.30 9.94
N ARG A 17 -2.14 -0.12 11.08
CA ARG A 17 -2.78 -1.42 11.23
C ARG A 17 -3.96 -1.59 10.27
N TYR A 18 -4.81 -0.56 10.19
CA TYR A 18 -6.01 -0.59 9.36
C TYR A 18 -5.66 -0.67 7.88
N ILE A 19 -4.67 0.13 7.44
CA ILE A 19 -4.20 0.08 6.06
C ILE A 19 -3.63 -1.31 5.72
N ARG A 20 -2.83 -1.87 6.61
CA ARG A 20 -2.21 -3.19 6.39
C ARG A 20 -3.24 -4.30 6.42
N LEU A 21 -4.22 -4.22 7.32
CA LEU A 21 -5.31 -5.19 7.39
C LEU A 21 -6.09 -5.27 6.09
N HIS A 22 -6.35 -4.12 5.49
CA HIS A 22 -7.07 -4.03 4.21
C HIS A 22 -6.15 -4.12 3.00
N LYS A 23 -4.86 -4.38 3.22
CA LYS A 23 -3.86 -4.56 2.14
C LYS A 23 -3.82 -3.37 1.19
N GLY A 24 -4.03 -2.17 1.72
CA GLY A 24 -4.01 -0.93 0.96
C GLY A 24 -5.16 -0.73 0.01
N THR A 25 -6.27 -1.48 0.15
CA THR A 25 -7.41 -1.37 -0.77
C THR A 25 -8.48 -0.39 -0.31
N LEU A 26 -8.36 0.16 0.90
CA LEU A 26 -9.31 1.13 1.42
C LEU A 26 -9.04 2.54 0.88
N SER A 27 -10.07 3.39 0.90
CA SER A 27 -9.90 4.80 0.55
C SER A 27 -9.41 5.61 1.76
N ILE A 28 -8.86 6.80 1.49
CA ILE A 28 -8.45 7.72 2.56
C ILE A 28 -9.66 8.21 3.34
N ASP A 29 -10.81 8.37 2.70
CA ASP A 29 -12.04 8.75 3.39
C ASP A 29 -12.48 7.67 4.37
N GLU A 30 -12.39 6.42 4.01
CA GLU A 30 -12.66 5.30 4.92
C GLU A 30 -11.71 5.32 6.12
N LEU A 31 -10.43 5.58 5.87
CA LEU A 31 -9.44 5.66 6.93
C LEU A 31 -9.73 6.82 7.89
N LYS A 32 -10.04 8.00 7.35
CA LYS A 32 -10.42 9.15 8.17
C LYS A 32 -11.62 8.85 9.06
N SER A 33 -12.64 8.25 8.48
CA SER A 33 -13.86 7.90 9.20
C SER A 33 -13.56 6.90 10.32
N HIS A 34 -12.74 5.90 10.03
CA HIS A 34 -12.35 4.91 11.02
C HIS A 34 -11.61 5.53 12.21
N LEU A 35 -10.72 6.49 11.94
CA LEU A 35 -9.93 7.13 12.97
C LEU A 35 -10.66 8.30 13.65
N GLY A 36 -11.69 8.84 13.02
CA GLY A 36 -12.37 10.02 13.54
C GLY A 36 -11.55 11.30 13.46
N VAL A 37 -10.73 11.44 12.43
CA VAL A 37 -9.85 12.60 12.24
C VAL A 37 -10.13 13.27 10.90
N ASN A 38 -9.67 14.53 10.74
CA ASN A 38 -9.75 15.19 9.44
C ASN A 38 -8.51 14.88 8.60
N TYR A 39 -8.61 15.20 7.30
CA TYR A 39 -7.55 14.89 6.35
C TYR A 39 -6.23 15.61 6.66
N LYS A 40 -6.31 16.90 7.06
CA LYS A 40 -5.10 17.67 7.37
C LYS A 40 -4.33 17.05 8.52
N TRP A 41 -5.03 16.66 9.57
CA TRP A 41 -4.41 16.00 10.72
C TRP A 41 -3.74 14.69 10.28
N LEU A 42 -4.49 13.88 9.53
CA LEU A 42 -4.01 12.56 9.10
C LEU A 42 -2.77 12.71 8.21
N GLU A 43 -2.84 13.54 7.17
CA GLU A 43 -1.72 13.71 6.24
C GLU A 43 -0.47 14.21 6.95
N ARG A 44 -0.63 15.24 7.78
CA ARG A 44 0.50 15.86 8.47
C ARG A 44 1.15 14.89 9.47
N ASN A 45 0.36 14.33 10.35
CA ASN A 45 0.89 13.49 11.42
C ASN A 45 1.39 12.15 10.91
N PHE A 46 0.70 11.57 9.93
CA PHE A 46 1.14 10.33 9.32
C PHE A 46 2.44 10.53 8.55
N SER A 47 2.53 11.59 7.77
CA SER A 47 3.74 11.88 6.98
C SER A 47 4.96 12.15 7.86
N GLU A 48 4.77 12.88 8.97
CA GLU A 48 5.85 13.13 9.91
C GLU A 48 6.35 11.85 10.58
N ALA A 49 5.43 10.94 10.92
CA ALA A 49 5.79 9.71 11.63
C ALA A 49 6.32 8.63 10.69
N VAL A 50 5.77 8.50 9.50
CA VAL A 50 6.04 7.38 8.59
C VAL A 50 7.00 7.76 7.47
N GLY A 51 7.07 9.04 7.11
CA GLY A 51 7.94 9.51 6.03
C GLY A 51 7.28 9.51 4.67
N MET A 52 6.01 9.18 4.58
CA MET A 52 5.22 9.25 3.34
C MET A 52 3.75 9.48 3.68
N THR A 53 2.98 9.95 2.71
CA THR A 53 1.56 10.24 2.93
C THR A 53 0.78 8.94 3.16
N PRO A 54 -0.40 9.01 3.80
CA PRO A 54 -1.26 7.83 3.95
C PRO A 54 -1.60 7.19 2.60
N LYS A 55 -1.84 8.00 1.57
CA LYS A 55 -2.15 7.50 0.23
C LYS A 55 -0.97 6.73 -0.38
N CYS A 56 0.23 7.27 -0.25
CA CYS A 56 1.44 6.60 -0.73
C CYS A 56 1.69 5.30 0.02
N TYR A 57 1.53 5.33 1.33
CA TYR A 57 1.70 4.12 2.15
C TYR A 57 0.67 3.05 1.78
N SER A 58 -0.58 3.45 1.60
CA SER A 58 -1.65 2.53 1.19
C SER A 58 -1.36 1.91 -0.18
N SER A 59 -0.92 2.72 -1.14
CA SER A 59 -0.56 2.23 -2.47
C SER A 59 0.62 1.25 -2.41
N LEU A 60 1.60 1.53 -1.56
CA LEU A 60 2.74 0.64 -1.36
C LEU A 60 2.28 -0.70 -0.76
N GLN A 61 1.41 -0.68 0.23
CA GLN A 61 0.90 -1.91 0.84
C GLN A 61 0.10 -2.74 -0.17
N ARG A 62 -0.69 -2.09 -1.01
CA ARG A 62 -1.42 -2.77 -2.08
C ARG A 62 -0.45 -3.45 -3.04
N PHE A 63 0.61 -2.75 -3.43
CA PHE A 63 1.61 -3.30 -4.33
C PHE A 63 2.35 -4.48 -3.68
N ILE A 64 2.77 -4.35 -2.42
CA ILE A 64 3.48 -5.41 -1.71
C ILE A 64 2.63 -6.69 -1.69
N HIS A 65 1.34 -6.57 -1.40
CA HIS A 65 0.45 -7.72 -1.41
C HIS A 65 0.36 -8.34 -2.80
N ALA A 66 0.12 -7.53 -3.83
CA ALA A 66 0.03 -8.01 -5.21
C ALA A 66 1.32 -8.66 -5.67
N TYR A 67 2.45 -8.07 -5.33
CA TYR A 67 3.78 -8.61 -5.66
C TYR A 67 4.00 -9.98 -5.03
N THR A 68 3.63 -10.13 -3.77
CA THR A 68 3.77 -11.39 -3.04
C THR A 68 2.96 -12.50 -3.71
N VAL A 69 1.73 -12.19 -4.13
CA VAL A 69 0.87 -13.16 -4.83
C VAL A 69 1.42 -13.45 -6.23
N PHE A 70 1.91 -12.43 -6.92
CA PHE A 70 2.47 -12.58 -8.28
C PHE A 70 3.66 -13.52 -8.31
N ARG A 71 4.50 -13.51 -7.29
CA ARG A 71 5.65 -14.41 -7.22
C ARG A 71 5.24 -15.88 -7.26
N VAL A 72 4.04 -16.18 -6.80
CA VAL A 72 3.51 -17.55 -6.74
C VAL A 72 2.64 -17.89 -7.95
N GLN A 73 1.62 -17.06 -8.21
CA GLN A 73 0.61 -17.35 -9.23
C GLN A 73 1.01 -16.97 -10.65
N LYS A 74 1.73 -15.85 -10.82
CA LYS A 74 2.20 -15.36 -12.12
C LYS A 74 1.08 -15.05 -13.12
N ASP A 75 -0.16 -14.90 -12.68
CA ASP A 75 -1.30 -14.56 -13.52
C ASP A 75 -1.68 -13.10 -13.28
N LEU A 76 -1.30 -12.22 -14.23
CA LEU A 76 -1.48 -10.78 -14.10
C LEU A 76 -2.95 -10.38 -13.99
N VAL A 77 -3.81 -10.99 -14.78
CA VAL A 77 -5.24 -10.63 -14.80
C VAL A 77 -5.88 -10.94 -13.46
N ARG A 78 -5.64 -12.13 -12.95
CA ARG A 78 -6.20 -12.58 -11.68
C ARG A 78 -5.68 -11.77 -10.49
N ILE A 79 -4.37 -11.52 -10.48
CA ILE A 79 -3.74 -10.75 -9.40
C ILE A 79 -4.27 -9.33 -9.38
N THR A 80 -4.41 -8.70 -10.54
CA THR A 80 -4.95 -7.36 -10.66
C THR A 80 -6.36 -7.29 -10.07
N ALA A 81 -7.21 -8.24 -10.42
CA ALA A 81 -8.59 -8.29 -9.93
C ALA A 81 -8.64 -8.51 -8.41
N ASP A 82 -7.81 -9.40 -7.90
CA ASP A 82 -7.84 -9.78 -6.48
C ASP A 82 -7.16 -8.78 -5.56
N SER A 83 -6.31 -7.90 -6.11
CA SER A 83 -5.46 -7.00 -5.31
C SER A 83 -5.94 -5.55 -5.28
N GLY A 84 -7.13 -5.27 -5.78
CA GLY A 84 -7.72 -3.93 -5.73
C GLY A 84 -7.18 -2.96 -6.75
N TYR A 85 -6.54 -3.43 -7.81
CA TYR A 85 -6.12 -2.59 -8.93
C TYR A 85 -7.28 -2.40 -9.89
N SER A 86 -7.37 -1.19 -10.49
CA SER A 86 -8.43 -0.88 -11.45
C SER A 86 -8.28 -1.67 -12.75
N ASP A 87 -7.03 -1.89 -13.19
CA ASP A 87 -6.73 -2.67 -14.38
C ASP A 87 -5.29 -3.18 -14.33
N THR A 88 -4.95 -4.04 -15.30
CA THR A 88 -3.62 -4.65 -15.39
C THR A 88 -2.54 -3.62 -15.63
N ASN A 89 -2.81 -2.58 -16.44
CA ASN A 89 -1.83 -1.53 -16.71
C ASN A 89 -1.43 -0.77 -15.46
N HIS A 90 -2.36 -0.52 -14.55
CA HIS A 90 -2.06 0.13 -13.27
C HIS A 90 -1.07 -0.71 -12.46
N PHE A 91 -1.29 -2.01 -12.38
CA PHE A 91 -0.37 -2.91 -11.68
C PHE A 91 1.01 -2.92 -12.35
N ILE A 92 1.06 -2.98 -13.69
CA ILE A 92 2.32 -2.97 -14.44
C ILE A 92 3.11 -1.69 -14.16
N LYS A 93 2.45 -0.54 -14.12
CA LYS A 93 3.08 0.75 -13.81
C LYS A 93 3.66 0.77 -12.41
N ASP A 94 2.90 0.29 -11.42
CA ASP A 94 3.37 0.21 -10.04
C ASP A 94 4.53 -0.78 -9.93
N PHE A 95 4.45 -1.91 -10.62
CA PHE A 95 5.51 -2.91 -10.61
C PHE A 95 6.84 -2.29 -11.08
N LYS A 96 6.80 -1.57 -12.18
CA LYS A 96 8.00 -0.91 -12.71
C LYS A 96 8.47 0.20 -11.78
N LYS A 97 7.54 0.96 -11.20
CA LYS A 97 7.86 2.04 -10.27
C LYS A 97 8.63 1.53 -9.05
N TYR A 98 8.18 0.42 -8.46
CA TYR A 98 8.76 -0.08 -7.22
C TYR A 98 9.93 -1.03 -7.40
N THR A 99 9.99 -1.77 -8.51
CA THR A 99 11.03 -2.78 -8.74
C THR A 99 12.05 -2.39 -9.81
N GLY A 100 11.73 -1.40 -10.64
CA GLY A 100 12.57 -1.01 -11.77
C GLY A 100 12.37 -1.88 -13.01
N GLN A 101 11.52 -2.90 -12.95
CA GLN A 101 11.25 -3.83 -14.05
C GLN A 101 9.76 -3.98 -14.29
N THR A 102 9.38 -4.37 -15.51
CA THR A 102 8.01 -4.84 -15.77
C THR A 102 7.84 -6.25 -15.22
N PRO A 103 6.61 -6.71 -14.98
CA PRO A 103 6.38 -8.10 -14.55
C PRO A 103 7.01 -9.13 -15.49
N MET A 104 6.95 -8.90 -16.78
CA MET A 104 7.53 -9.82 -17.77
C MET A 104 9.05 -9.84 -17.69
N GLN A 105 9.69 -8.68 -17.51
CA GLN A 105 11.13 -8.60 -17.33
C GLN A 105 11.56 -9.32 -16.06
N TYR A 106 10.80 -9.13 -14.98
CA TYR A 106 11.06 -9.79 -13.71
C TYR A 106 11.01 -11.32 -13.85
N LEU A 107 9.98 -11.84 -14.53
CA LEU A 107 9.85 -13.28 -14.74
C LEU A 107 11.01 -13.86 -15.56
N ARG A 108 11.47 -13.13 -16.58
CA ARG A 108 12.64 -13.54 -17.37
C ARG A 108 13.90 -13.58 -16.51
N THR A 109 14.12 -12.56 -15.68
CA THR A 109 15.28 -12.51 -14.78
C THR A 109 15.27 -13.68 -13.81
N CYS A 110 14.12 -14.00 -13.23
CA CYS A 110 13.99 -15.13 -12.31
C CYS A 110 14.28 -16.46 -13.00
N ASN A 111 13.81 -16.64 -14.25
CA ASN A 111 14.07 -17.85 -15.01
C ASN A 111 15.54 -17.99 -15.36
N ASP A 112 16.20 -16.89 -15.69
CA ASP A 112 17.63 -16.88 -16.03
C ASP A 112 18.52 -17.21 -14.83
N THR A 113 18.02 -16.92 -13.62
CA THR A 113 18.76 -17.18 -12.38
C THR A 113 18.71 -18.66 -11.97
N LEU A 114 17.74 -19.37 -12.50
CA LEU A 114 17.56 -20.79 -12.20
C LEU A 114 18.37 -21.67 -13.17
#